data_1faccd89649b65ac0d167fb00c8a989a
#
_entry.id   1faccd89649b65ac0d167fb00c8a989a
#
_cell.length_a   1.000
_cell.length_b   1.000
_cell.length_c   1.000
_cell.angle_alpha   90.00
_cell.angle_beta   90.00
_cell.angle_gamma   90.00
#
_symmetry.space_group_name_H-M   'P 1'
#
loop_
_entity.id
_entity.type
_entity.pdbx_description
1 polymer ?
#
loop_
_entity_poly.entity_id
_entity_poly.type
_entity_poly.pdbx_seq_one_letter_code
_entity_poly.pdbx_strand_id
1 'polypeptide(L)'
;MYNPPNNSNSFSNVDDDALAAHLKISQYEEFRLTDAVRPAMDLKIKPSQGYRHDVYVDDETGAKVPVIMAAASAEILFPLFMELVGRLGPMVDVVLETSHDTTAGSHTDMYRDHIDAPVLASTLWDYEDLLMNDGCTGIAVLNPNTPQEVQFDEHKLLIIYGSPLEPFEFNLEQRGVHCCPDMRFITEAEHIHSSSEQLELRFDQLRTELGLDGSHEPNQEEDHGFDFQV
;
A
#
# COMPACT_ATOMS: atom_id res chain seq x y z
N MET A 1 33.67 -19.59 10.25
CA MET A 1 33.02 -19.66 8.91
C MET A 1 31.55 -19.36 9.13
N TYR A 2 31.08 -18.19 8.69
CA TYR A 2 29.69 -17.82 8.73
C TYR A 2 29.04 -18.43 7.49
N ASN A 3 28.15 -19.40 7.67
CA ASN A 3 27.27 -19.88 6.60
C ASN A 3 26.08 -18.93 6.55
N PRO A 4 25.88 -18.16 5.45
CA PRO A 4 24.65 -17.42 5.26
C PRO A 4 23.49 -18.40 5.18
N PRO A 5 22.31 -18.05 5.71
CA PRO A 5 21.12 -18.88 5.56
C PRO A 5 20.84 -19.09 4.07
N ASN A 6 20.56 -20.34 3.71
CA ASN A 6 20.19 -20.74 2.37
C ASN A 6 18.86 -20.05 2.04
N ASN A 7 18.91 -18.92 1.35
CA ASN A 7 17.73 -18.20 0.86
C ASN A 7 17.23 -18.95 -0.39
N SER A 8 16.67 -20.14 -0.20
CA SER A 8 15.94 -20.83 -1.27
C SER A 8 14.62 -20.09 -1.45
N ASN A 9 14.51 -19.38 -2.58
CA ASN A 9 13.24 -18.80 -3.05
C ASN A 9 12.19 -19.91 -3.07
N SER A 10 11.08 -19.73 -2.33
CA SER A 10 10.03 -20.75 -2.17
C SER A 10 9.33 -21.10 -3.51
N PHE A 11 9.43 -20.20 -4.50
CA PHE A 11 8.87 -20.37 -5.84
C PHE A 11 9.84 -21.01 -6.85
N SER A 12 11.12 -21.19 -6.53
CA SER A 12 12.19 -21.57 -7.49
C SER A 12 12.04 -22.97 -8.11
N ASN A 13 11.26 -23.85 -7.51
CA ASN A 13 11.05 -25.24 -7.99
C ASN A 13 9.57 -25.60 -8.11
N VAL A 14 8.70 -24.61 -8.25
CA VAL A 14 7.25 -24.78 -8.37
C VAL A 14 6.92 -24.91 -9.85
N ASP A 15 6.14 -25.92 -10.23
CA ASP A 15 5.61 -26.04 -11.59
C ASP A 15 4.43 -25.06 -11.80
N ASP A 16 4.11 -24.78 -13.06
CA ASP A 16 3.08 -23.81 -13.45
C ASP A 16 1.70 -24.14 -12.88
N ASP A 17 1.36 -25.44 -12.79
CA ASP A 17 0.06 -25.87 -12.25
C ASP A 17 -0.02 -25.62 -10.73
N ALA A 18 1.06 -25.89 -10.00
CA ALA A 18 1.13 -25.64 -8.57
C ALA A 18 1.15 -24.13 -8.28
N LEU A 19 1.88 -23.33 -9.07
CA LEU A 19 1.85 -21.87 -8.96
C LEU A 19 0.45 -21.33 -9.25
N ALA A 20 -0.20 -21.76 -10.34
CA ALA A 20 -1.55 -21.34 -10.67
C ALA A 20 -2.58 -21.74 -9.60
N ALA A 21 -2.39 -22.89 -8.94
CA ALA A 21 -3.23 -23.32 -7.83
C ALA A 21 -3.00 -22.43 -6.60
N HIS A 22 -1.74 -22.10 -6.28
CA HIS A 22 -1.38 -21.23 -5.16
C HIS A 22 -1.96 -19.81 -5.33
N LEU A 23 -1.84 -19.23 -6.52
CA LEU A 23 -2.36 -17.88 -6.81
C LEU A 23 -3.89 -17.77 -6.65
N LYS A 24 -4.62 -18.88 -6.68
CA LYS A 24 -6.08 -18.91 -6.42
C LYS A 24 -6.44 -18.91 -4.94
N ILE A 25 -5.48 -19.12 -4.04
CA ILE A 25 -5.73 -19.15 -2.61
C ILE A 25 -5.74 -17.69 -2.11
N SER A 26 -6.93 -17.17 -1.87
CA SER A 26 -7.11 -15.83 -1.28
C SER A 26 -7.62 -15.87 0.15
N GLN A 27 -8.19 -16.97 0.62
CA GLN A 27 -8.82 -17.07 1.94
C GLN A 27 -7.88 -17.71 2.96
N TYR A 28 -7.66 -17.02 4.06
CA TYR A 28 -6.86 -17.45 5.21
C TYR A 28 -7.69 -17.31 6.48
N GLU A 29 -8.36 -18.39 6.90
CA GLU A 29 -9.39 -18.36 7.95
C GLU A 29 -10.48 -17.33 7.63
N GLU A 30 -10.64 -16.29 8.46
CA GLU A 30 -11.62 -15.21 8.25
C GLU A 30 -11.07 -14.02 7.46
N PHE A 31 -9.77 -14.04 7.11
CA PHE A 31 -9.12 -12.99 6.34
C PHE A 31 -9.04 -13.36 4.86
N ARG A 32 -9.41 -12.42 4.00
CA ARG A 32 -9.31 -12.57 2.55
C ARG A 32 -8.35 -11.53 1.97
N LEU A 33 -7.36 -11.99 1.21
CA LEU A 33 -6.53 -11.17 0.35
C LEU A 33 -7.30 -10.76 -0.92
N THR A 34 -6.92 -9.60 -1.48
CA THR A 34 -7.26 -9.21 -2.86
C THR A 34 -6.48 -10.06 -3.87
N ASP A 35 -6.59 -9.77 -5.17
CA ASP A 35 -5.82 -10.51 -6.17
C ASP A 35 -4.39 -9.96 -6.38
N ALA A 36 -4.06 -8.83 -5.78
CA ALA A 36 -2.79 -8.11 -5.95
C ALA A 36 -1.56 -8.88 -5.46
N VAL A 37 -1.68 -9.62 -4.34
CA VAL A 37 -0.51 -10.21 -3.67
C VAL A 37 -0.82 -11.58 -3.09
N ARG A 38 0.17 -12.49 -3.11
CA ARG A 38 0.10 -13.81 -2.44
C ARG A 38 1.34 -14.04 -1.60
N PRO A 39 1.21 -14.65 -0.42
CA PRO A 39 2.37 -15.01 0.41
C PRO A 39 3.19 -16.11 -0.26
N ALA A 40 4.41 -16.31 0.26
CA ALA A 40 5.29 -17.39 -0.13
C ALA A 40 4.62 -18.78 -0.06
N MET A 41 5.08 -19.71 -0.90
CA MET A 41 4.60 -21.09 -0.92
C MET A 41 4.74 -21.81 0.44
N ASP A 42 5.76 -21.45 1.22
CA ASP A 42 6.03 -22.03 2.54
C ASP A 42 5.25 -21.34 3.68
N LEU A 43 4.45 -20.32 3.36
CA LEU A 43 3.54 -19.59 4.26
C LEU A 43 4.19 -19.21 5.61
N LYS A 44 5.41 -18.66 5.57
CA LYS A 44 6.11 -18.21 6.79
C LYS A 44 5.34 -17.16 7.59
N ILE A 45 4.54 -16.35 6.88
CA ILE A 45 3.61 -15.40 7.47
C ILE A 45 2.22 -15.72 6.95
N LYS A 46 1.32 -16.03 7.88
CA LYS A 46 -0.08 -16.23 7.56
C LYS A 46 -0.79 -14.88 7.55
N PRO A 47 -1.38 -14.47 6.41
CA PRO A 47 -2.14 -13.22 6.37
C PRO A 47 -3.28 -13.20 7.38
N SER A 48 -3.44 -12.08 8.07
CA SER A 48 -4.47 -11.87 9.10
C SER A 48 -4.87 -10.40 9.18
N GLN A 49 -6.05 -10.14 9.73
CA GLN A 49 -6.56 -8.77 9.95
C GLN A 49 -6.06 -8.21 11.28
N GLY A 50 -5.67 -6.94 11.27
CA GLY A 50 -5.24 -6.21 12.46
C GLY A 50 -4.36 -5.02 12.11
N TYR A 51 -3.91 -4.30 13.13
CA TYR A 51 -2.89 -3.25 12.96
C TYR A 51 -1.87 -3.30 14.11
N ARG A 52 -0.72 -2.69 13.86
CA ARG A 52 0.29 -2.42 14.90
C ARG A 52 0.82 -0.99 14.77
N HIS A 53 1.35 -0.48 15.87
CA HIS A 53 2.13 0.75 15.86
C HIS A 53 3.58 0.48 15.47
N ASP A 54 4.13 1.43 14.72
CA ASP A 54 5.52 1.44 14.32
C ASP A 54 6.07 2.87 14.37
N VAL A 55 7.34 3.05 14.08
CA VAL A 55 7.99 4.35 14.00
C VAL A 55 8.85 4.37 12.75
N TYR A 56 8.51 5.24 11.82
CA TYR A 56 9.40 5.59 10.72
C TYR A 56 10.49 6.54 11.24
N VAL A 57 11.72 6.28 10.82
CA VAL A 57 12.86 7.15 11.13
C VAL A 57 13.41 7.67 9.81
N ASP A 58 13.27 8.96 9.59
CA ASP A 58 13.84 9.62 8.44
C ASP A 58 15.38 9.56 8.47
N ASP A 59 15.98 9.01 7.43
CA ASP A 59 17.41 8.72 7.39
C ASP A 59 18.28 9.99 7.29
N GLU A 60 17.76 11.06 6.73
CA GLU A 60 18.51 12.32 6.56
C GLU A 60 18.46 13.20 7.79
N THR A 61 17.28 13.34 8.37
CA THR A 61 17.05 14.24 9.52
C THR A 61 17.09 13.53 10.86
N GLY A 62 16.90 12.20 10.87
CA GLY A 62 16.69 11.41 12.08
C GLY A 62 15.34 11.70 12.76
N ALA A 63 14.42 12.38 12.09
CA ALA A 63 13.09 12.63 12.59
C ALA A 63 12.32 11.31 12.76
N LYS A 64 11.51 11.23 13.81
CA LYS A 64 10.69 10.07 14.11
C LYS A 64 9.23 10.39 13.87
N VAL A 65 8.62 9.67 12.95
CA VAL A 65 7.21 9.79 12.62
C VAL A 65 6.48 8.55 13.15
N PRO A 66 5.45 8.70 13.99
CA PRO A 66 4.64 7.58 14.41
C PRO A 66 3.82 7.03 13.24
N VAL A 67 3.74 5.71 13.16
CA VAL A 67 3.10 5.00 12.05
C VAL A 67 2.12 3.96 12.59
N ILE A 68 0.99 3.79 11.90
CA ILE A 68 0.16 2.59 12.01
C ILE A 68 0.30 1.82 10.70
N MET A 69 0.62 0.54 10.79
CA MET A 69 0.51 -0.40 9.67
C MET A 69 -0.69 -1.31 9.93
N ALA A 70 -1.58 -1.44 8.95
CA ALA A 70 -2.80 -2.23 9.09
C ALA A 70 -3.05 -3.12 7.86
N ALA A 71 -3.58 -4.31 8.11
CA ALA A 71 -4.13 -5.21 7.10
C ALA A 71 -5.61 -5.45 7.38
N ALA A 72 -6.44 -5.29 6.37
CA ALA A 72 -7.88 -5.51 6.44
C ALA A 72 -8.31 -6.51 5.37
N SER A 73 -9.34 -7.32 5.67
CA SER A 73 -9.91 -8.25 4.71
C SER A 73 -10.47 -7.52 3.49
N ALA A 74 -10.35 -8.11 2.30
CA ALA A 74 -10.73 -7.51 1.03
C ALA A 74 -12.14 -6.88 1.04
N GLU A 75 -13.07 -7.45 1.79
CA GLU A 75 -14.46 -6.99 1.86
C GLU A 75 -14.61 -5.60 2.50
N ILE A 76 -13.69 -5.21 3.36
CA ILE A 76 -13.73 -3.92 4.08
C ILE A 76 -12.57 -2.99 3.74
N LEU A 77 -11.57 -3.49 3.03
CA LEU A 77 -10.28 -2.81 2.83
C LEU A 77 -10.45 -1.46 2.13
N PHE A 78 -11.07 -1.42 0.94
CA PHE A 78 -11.23 -0.18 0.19
C PHE A 78 -12.18 0.83 0.87
N PRO A 79 -13.37 0.44 1.36
CA PRO A 79 -14.20 1.34 2.17
C PRO A 79 -13.47 1.91 3.39
N LEU A 80 -12.64 1.11 4.07
CA LEU A 80 -11.85 1.56 5.20
C LEU A 80 -10.79 2.57 4.77
N PHE A 81 -10.05 2.31 3.68
CA PHE A 81 -9.13 3.29 3.09
C PHE A 81 -9.81 4.63 2.85
N MET A 82 -10.98 4.64 2.20
CA MET A 82 -11.73 5.86 1.93
C MET A 82 -12.19 6.60 3.20
N GLU A 83 -12.50 5.88 4.26
CA GLU A 83 -12.82 6.47 5.57
C GLU A 83 -11.60 7.11 6.23
N LEU A 84 -10.42 6.50 6.11
CA LEU A 84 -9.16 7.05 6.63
C LEU A 84 -8.77 8.30 5.84
N VAL A 85 -8.82 8.28 4.51
CA VAL A 85 -8.59 9.46 3.65
C VAL A 85 -9.52 10.61 4.01
N GLY A 86 -10.79 10.32 4.32
CA GLY A 86 -11.75 11.33 4.77
C GLY A 86 -11.37 12.07 6.06
N ARG A 87 -10.35 11.61 6.81
CA ARG A 87 -9.81 12.30 8.00
C ARG A 87 -8.78 13.35 7.66
N LEU A 88 -8.19 13.31 6.48
CA LEU A 88 -7.11 14.22 6.08
C LEU A 88 -7.58 15.66 5.80
N GLY A 89 -8.89 15.90 5.66
CA GLY A 89 -9.43 17.23 5.47
C GLY A 89 -10.06 17.46 4.09
N PRO A 90 -10.46 18.71 3.79
CA PRO A 90 -11.22 19.02 2.57
C PRO A 90 -10.34 19.15 1.31
N MET A 91 -9.05 19.35 1.46
CA MET A 91 -8.05 19.47 0.39
C MET A 91 -6.87 18.59 0.74
N VAL A 92 -6.38 17.84 -0.25
CA VAL A 92 -5.33 16.83 -0.07
C VAL A 92 -4.35 16.88 -1.23
N ASP A 93 -3.14 16.37 -0.99
CA ASP A 93 -2.15 16.07 -2.01
C ASP A 93 -2.14 14.56 -2.26
N VAL A 94 -1.74 14.14 -3.45
CA VAL A 94 -1.76 12.74 -3.86
C VAL A 94 -0.42 12.35 -4.46
N VAL A 95 0.07 11.19 -4.07
CA VAL A 95 1.17 10.48 -4.73
C VAL A 95 0.61 9.18 -5.30
N LEU A 96 0.72 9.01 -6.60
CA LEU A 96 0.39 7.76 -7.28
C LEU A 96 1.69 7.02 -7.58
N GLU A 97 1.79 5.80 -7.08
CA GLU A 97 3.00 4.98 -7.13
C GLU A 97 2.81 3.80 -8.09
N THR A 98 3.86 3.46 -8.85
CA THR A 98 3.82 2.29 -9.73
C THR A 98 5.16 1.58 -9.84
N SER A 99 5.08 0.25 -9.98
CA SER A 99 6.19 -0.63 -10.35
C SER A 99 5.97 -1.36 -11.68
N HIS A 100 5.02 -0.93 -12.55
CA HIS A 100 4.72 -1.57 -13.83
C HIS A 100 5.91 -1.57 -14.81
N ASP A 101 6.63 -0.46 -14.93
CA ASP A 101 7.69 -0.26 -15.94
C ASP A 101 9.10 -0.63 -15.46
N THR A 102 9.24 -1.25 -14.31
CA THR A 102 10.55 -1.38 -13.69
C THR A 102 11.29 -2.65 -14.05
N THR A 103 12.34 -2.50 -14.82
CA THR A 103 13.45 -3.46 -14.81
C THR A 103 14.18 -3.37 -13.45
N ALA A 104 13.85 -4.28 -12.53
CA ALA A 104 14.49 -4.46 -11.24
C ALA A 104 14.15 -3.45 -10.11
N GLY A 105 12.88 -3.42 -9.70
CA GLY A 105 12.53 -3.01 -8.32
C GLY A 105 12.64 -1.51 -8.00
N SER A 106 12.57 -0.62 -8.98
CA SER A 106 12.39 0.80 -8.72
C SER A 106 10.91 1.17 -8.84
N HIS A 107 10.42 2.03 -7.95
CA HIS A 107 9.09 2.62 -8.02
C HIS A 107 9.18 3.95 -8.77
N THR A 108 8.07 4.35 -9.39
CA THR A 108 7.91 5.68 -9.97
C THR A 108 6.77 6.36 -9.23
N ASP A 109 7.05 7.52 -8.65
CA ASP A 109 6.10 8.33 -7.90
C ASP A 109 5.67 9.54 -8.74
N MET A 110 4.36 9.79 -8.77
CA MET A 110 3.76 10.90 -9.49
C MET A 110 2.94 11.74 -8.52
N TYR A 111 3.22 13.04 -8.48
CA TYR A 111 2.69 13.93 -7.46
C TYR A 111 1.62 14.88 -8.03
N ARG A 112 0.57 15.10 -7.27
CA ARG A 112 -0.39 16.16 -7.51
C ARG A 112 -0.83 16.83 -6.23
N ASP A 113 -0.63 18.13 -6.18
CA ASP A 113 -0.99 18.96 -5.06
C ASP A 113 -2.42 19.50 -5.17
N HIS A 114 -3.04 19.75 -4.02
CA HIS A 114 -4.25 20.54 -3.85
C HIS A 114 -5.46 20.04 -4.64
N ILE A 115 -5.86 18.79 -4.42
CA ILE A 115 -7.11 18.22 -4.93
C ILE A 115 -8.19 18.38 -3.87
N ASP A 116 -9.40 18.79 -4.27
CA ASP A 116 -10.58 18.73 -3.40
C ASP A 116 -10.86 17.27 -3.01
N ALA A 117 -10.86 16.96 -1.70
CA ALA A 117 -11.02 15.58 -1.22
C ALA A 117 -12.29 14.88 -1.73
N PRO A 118 -13.47 15.54 -1.87
CA PRO A 118 -14.63 14.92 -2.51
C PRO A 118 -14.42 14.56 -3.99
N VAL A 119 -13.63 15.34 -4.74
CA VAL A 119 -13.30 15.05 -6.15
C VAL A 119 -12.40 13.84 -6.20
N LEU A 120 -11.31 13.82 -5.41
CA LEU A 120 -10.45 12.67 -5.29
C LEU A 120 -11.24 11.41 -4.91
N ALA A 121 -12.09 11.51 -3.88
CA ALA A 121 -12.89 10.38 -3.42
C ALA A 121 -13.78 9.81 -4.53
N SER A 122 -14.42 10.67 -5.35
CA SER A 122 -15.22 10.22 -6.49
C SER A 122 -14.37 9.47 -7.51
N THR A 123 -13.20 10.01 -7.86
CA THR A 123 -12.27 9.36 -8.78
C THR A 123 -11.83 8.00 -8.22
N LEU A 124 -11.38 7.92 -6.97
CA LEU A 124 -10.88 6.66 -6.40
C LEU A 124 -11.95 5.56 -6.35
N TRP A 125 -13.24 5.90 -6.13
CA TRP A 125 -14.34 4.93 -6.21
C TRP A 125 -14.51 4.33 -7.61
N ASP A 126 -14.22 5.08 -8.67
CA ASP A 126 -14.27 4.58 -10.05
C ASP A 126 -13.08 3.66 -10.39
N TYR A 127 -12.03 3.66 -9.54
CA TYR A 127 -10.81 2.87 -9.69
C TYR A 127 -10.59 1.86 -8.55
N GLU A 128 -11.63 1.51 -7.79
CA GLU A 128 -11.56 0.51 -6.72
C GLU A 128 -10.96 -0.82 -7.21
N ASP A 129 -11.37 -1.28 -8.40
CA ASP A 129 -10.90 -2.52 -9.00
C ASP A 129 -9.38 -2.54 -9.23
N LEU A 130 -8.82 -1.43 -9.71
CA LEU A 130 -7.38 -1.24 -9.87
C LEU A 130 -6.67 -1.25 -8.53
N LEU A 131 -7.07 -0.34 -7.63
CA LEU A 131 -6.41 -0.15 -6.33
C LEU A 131 -6.44 -1.42 -5.48
N MET A 132 -7.47 -2.23 -5.61
CA MET A 132 -7.62 -3.48 -4.87
C MET A 132 -6.83 -4.64 -5.45
N ASN A 133 -6.71 -4.74 -6.78
CA ASN A 133 -6.27 -5.99 -7.41
C ASN A 133 -4.96 -5.89 -8.19
N ASP A 134 -4.40 -4.70 -8.31
CA ASP A 134 -3.12 -4.49 -8.96
C ASP A 134 -1.97 -4.46 -7.94
N GLY A 135 -1.10 -5.47 -8.00
CA GLY A 135 0.09 -5.56 -7.13
C GLY A 135 1.25 -4.65 -7.55
N CYS A 136 1.05 -3.79 -8.56
CA CYS A 136 2.05 -2.82 -9.02
C CYS A 136 1.62 -1.36 -8.78
N THR A 137 0.46 -1.14 -8.15
CA THR A 137 -0.10 0.19 -7.91
C THR A 137 -0.25 0.46 -6.41
N GLY A 138 0.31 1.57 -5.97
CA GLY A 138 0.10 2.20 -4.66
C GLY A 138 -0.45 3.61 -4.81
N ILE A 139 -1.02 4.15 -3.74
CA ILE A 139 -1.45 5.54 -3.66
C ILE A 139 -1.29 6.05 -2.23
N ALA A 140 -0.68 7.23 -2.09
CA ALA A 140 -0.63 7.97 -0.84
C ALA A 140 -1.47 9.25 -0.95
N VAL A 141 -2.17 9.58 0.12
CA VAL A 141 -2.97 10.81 0.23
C VAL A 141 -2.48 11.57 1.47
N LEU A 142 -2.09 12.82 1.26
CA LEU A 142 -1.47 13.64 2.29
C LEU A 142 -2.33 14.86 2.63
N ASN A 143 -2.24 15.31 3.88
CA ASN A 143 -2.78 16.61 4.27
C ASN A 143 -1.72 17.69 4.03
N PRO A 144 -1.95 18.70 3.17
CA PRO A 144 -0.94 19.73 2.86
C PRO A 144 -0.60 20.64 4.04
N ASN A 145 -1.37 20.60 5.14
CA ASN A 145 -1.20 21.51 6.28
C ASN A 145 -0.70 20.81 7.56
N THR A 146 -0.71 19.49 7.58
CA THR A 146 -0.27 18.68 8.75
C THR A 146 0.51 17.47 8.26
N PRO A 147 1.50 17.00 9.04
CA PRO A 147 2.29 15.82 8.64
C PRO A 147 1.47 14.53 8.81
N GLN A 148 0.34 14.44 8.15
CA GLN A 148 -0.54 13.27 8.15
C GLN A 148 -0.71 12.73 6.74
N GLU A 149 -0.55 11.43 6.61
CA GLU A 149 -0.65 10.71 5.36
C GLU A 149 -1.37 9.38 5.57
N VAL A 150 -2.13 8.96 4.58
CA VAL A 150 -2.73 7.63 4.48
C VAL A 150 -2.32 7.02 3.16
N GLN A 151 -1.55 5.94 3.24
CA GLN A 151 -1.09 5.19 2.07
C GLN A 151 -1.86 3.88 1.95
N PHE A 152 -2.21 3.53 0.72
CA PHE A 152 -2.69 2.22 0.30
C PHE A 152 -1.65 1.66 -0.66
N ASP A 153 -0.73 0.85 -0.11
CA ASP A 153 0.45 0.40 -0.83
C ASP A 153 0.16 -0.72 -1.86
N GLU A 154 1.16 -1.11 -2.61
CA GLU A 154 1.04 -2.19 -3.61
C GLU A 154 0.79 -3.58 -2.98
N HIS A 155 1.13 -3.77 -1.69
CA HIS A 155 0.85 -4.99 -0.92
C HIS A 155 -0.56 -5.02 -0.33
N LYS A 156 -1.33 -3.93 -0.54
CA LYS A 156 -2.69 -3.73 -0.02
C LYS A 156 -2.71 -3.61 1.51
N LEU A 157 -1.66 -3.01 2.05
CA LEU A 157 -1.62 -2.54 3.42
C LEU A 157 -2.11 -1.09 3.49
N LEU A 158 -2.69 -0.72 4.63
CA LEU A 158 -3.00 0.66 4.97
C LEU A 158 -1.91 1.15 5.92
N ILE A 159 -1.18 2.19 5.50
CA ILE A 159 -0.10 2.76 6.28
C ILE A 159 -0.47 4.20 6.58
N ILE A 160 -0.48 4.56 7.86
CA ILE A 160 -0.91 5.89 8.32
C ILE A 160 0.26 6.52 9.05
N TYR A 161 0.72 7.64 8.54
CA TYR A 161 1.84 8.40 9.11
C TYR A 161 1.34 9.67 9.81
N GLY A 162 2.09 10.09 10.83
CA GLY A 162 1.91 11.37 11.47
C GLY A 162 1.20 11.31 12.80
N SER A 163 0.76 12.47 13.28
CA SER A 163 0.12 12.60 14.58
C SER A 163 -0.97 13.69 14.52
N PRO A 164 -2.09 13.54 15.21
CA PRO A 164 -2.47 12.43 16.09
C PRO A 164 -2.97 11.19 15.32
N LEU A 165 -2.71 9.97 15.83
CA LEU A 165 -3.14 8.70 15.22
C LEU A 165 -4.51 8.21 15.73
N GLU A 166 -4.97 8.69 16.90
CA GLU A 166 -6.19 8.22 17.56
C GLU A 166 -7.46 8.29 16.69
N PRO A 167 -7.67 9.31 15.80
CA PRO A 167 -8.83 9.34 14.92
C PRO A 167 -8.84 8.20 13.89
N PHE A 168 -7.66 7.77 13.45
CA PHE A 168 -7.48 6.67 12.50
C PHE A 168 -7.67 5.31 13.21
N GLU A 169 -7.08 5.14 14.38
CA GLU A 169 -7.30 3.97 15.25
C GLU A 169 -8.78 3.72 15.51
N PHE A 170 -9.52 4.80 15.80
CA PHE A 170 -10.97 4.71 15.99
C PHE A 170 -11.68 4.10 14.78
N ASN A 171 -11.31 4.51 13.55
CA ASN A 171 -11.91 3.95 12.33
C ASN A 171 -11.54 2.46 12.16
N LEU A 172 -10.27 2.10 12.39
CA LEU A 172 -9.79 0.72 12.34
C LEU A 172 -10.58 -0.18 13.31
N GLU A 173 -10.67 0.23 14.57
CA GLU A 173 -11.40 -0.50 15.62
C GLU A 173 -12.90 -0.64 15.30
N GLN A 174 -13.55 0.40 14.76
CA GLN A 174 -14.96 0.36 14.36
C GLN A 174 -15.21 -0.65 13.22
N ARG A 175 -14.21 -0.94 12.41
CA ARG A 175 -14.26 -1.92 11.33
C ARG A 175 -13.75 -3.31 11.74
N GLY A 176 -13.48 -3.52 13.05
CA GLY A 176 -12.99 -4.80 13.57
C GLY A 176 -11.53 -5.09 13.23
N VAL A 177 -10.77 -4.07 12.82
CA VAL A 177 -9.31 -4.14 12.65
C VAL A 177 -8.70 -3.74 13.98
N HIS A 178 -8.29 -4.72 14.80
CA HIS A 178 -7.84 -4.52 16.18
C HIS A 178 -6.33 -4.44 16.30
N CYS A 179 -5.86 -3.71 17.31
CA CYS A 179 -4.43 -3.61 17.60
C CYS A 179 -3.85 -4.97 17.99
N CYS A 180 -2.81 -5.37 17.28
CA CYS A 180 -2.08 -6.59 17.50
C CYS A 180 -0.56 -6.29 17.42
N PRO A 181 0.10 -5.93 18.54
CA PRO A 181 1.48 -5.43 18.53
C PRO A 181 2.52 -6.39 17.94
N ASP A 182 2.27 -7.69 18.04
CA ASP A 182 3.17 -8.74 17.53
C ASP A 182 2.80 -9.21 16.10
N MET A 183 1.85 -8.52 15.45
CA MET A 183 1.41 -8.84 14.10
C MET A 183 2.55 -8.72 13.10
N ARG A 184 2.60 -9.66 12.15
CA ARG A 184 3.52 -9.62 11.02
C ARG A 184 2.75 -9.47 9.73
N PHE A 185 3.30 -8.67 8.82
CA PHE A 185 2.69 -8.39 7.51
C PHE A 185 3.33 -9.23 6.41
N ILE A 186 2.63 -9.37 5.29
CA ILE A 186 3.10 -10.14 4.13
C ILE A 186 4.45 -9.63 3.61
N THR A 187 4.72 -8.34 3.74
CA THR A 187 5.98 -7.67 3.37
C THR A 187 7.20 -8.16 4.16
N GLU A 188 7.00 -8.76 5.32
CA GLU A 188 8.09 -9.28 6.17
C GLU A 188 8.50 -10.71 5.80
N ALA A 189 7.99 -11.26 4.70
CA ALA A 189 8.38 -12.54 4.13
C ALA A 189 8.32 -12.47 2.60
N GLU A 190 8.86 -13.50 1.96
CA GLU A 190 8.73 -13.64 0.51
C GLU A 190 7.27 -13.68 0.10
N HIS A 191 6.92 -12.95 -0.95
CA HIS A 191 5.59 -12.85 -1.52
C HIS A 191 5.68 -12.62 -3.03
N ILE A 192 4.56 -12.71 -3.73
CA ILE A 192 4.47 -12.49 -5.17
C ILE A 192 3.38 -11.47 -5.47
N HIS A 193 3.70 -10.49 -6.31
CA HIS A 193 2.76 -9.51 -6.84
C HIS A 193 2.11 -10.04 -8.12
N SER A 194 0.85 -9.67 -8.32
CA SER A 194 0.08 -9.99 -9.52
C SER A 194 -0.44 -8.70 -10.15
N SER A 195 -0.29 -8.61 -11.46
CA SER A 195 -0.86 -7.55 -12.27
C SER A 195 -1.31 -8.11 -13.63
N SER A 196 -1.88 -7.27 -14.49
CA SER A 196 -2.29 -7.61 -15.85
C SER A 196 -2.26 -6.38 -16.75
N GLU A 197 -2.15 -6.59 -18.07
CA GLU A 197 -2.24 -5.50 -19.07
C GLU A 197 -3.52 -4.66 -18.91
N GLN A 198 -4.62 -5.25 -18.45
CA GLN A 198 -5.87 -4.52 -18.22
C GLN A 198 -5.74 -3.58 -17.01
N LEU A 199 -5.08 -4.01 -15.92
CA LEU A 199 -4.86 -3.18 -14.73
C LEU A 199 -3.85 -2.07 -15.04
N GLU A 200 -2.80 -2.35 -15.80
CA GLU A 200 -1.85 -1.34 -16.28
C GLU A 200 -2.55 -0.24 -17.12
N LEU A 201 -3.45 -0.62 -18.04
CA LEU A 201 -4.28 0.35 -18.78
C LEU A 201 -5.20 1.16 -17.85
N ARG A 202 -5.75 0.54 -16.80
CA ARG A 202 -6.55 1.24 -15.80
C ARG A 202 -5.70 2.23 -14.98
N PHE A 203 -4.46 1.86 -14.67
CA PHE A 203 -3.49 2.75 -14.04
C PHE A 203 -3.22 3.99 -14.89
N ASP A 204 -2.96 3.83 -16.19
CA ASP A 204 -2.77 4.94 -17.10
C ASP A 204 -3.98 5.88 -17.18
N GLN A 205 -5.19 5.32 -17.12
CA GLN A 205 -6.42 6.11 -17.07
C GLN A 205 -6.51 6.91 -15.75
N LEU A 206 -6.26 6.29 -14.62
CA LEU A 206 -6.23 6.97 -13.30
C LEU A 206 -5.19 8.09 -13.29
N ARG A 207 -3.98 7.82 -13.76
CA ARG A 207 -2.91 8.80 -13.90
C ARG A 207 -3.36 10.03 -14.69
N THR A 208 -3.98 9.80 -15.87
CA THR A 208 -4.52 10.87 -16.71
C THR A 208 -5.66 11.64 -16.03
N GLU A 209 -6.59 10.94 -15.38
CA GLU A 209 -7.73 11.57 -14.70
C GLU A 209 -7.29 12.39 -13.48
N LEU A 210 -6.27 11.93 -12.77
CA LEU A 210 -5.62 12.71 -11.73
C LEU A 210 -4.74 13.85 -12.25
N GLY A 211 -4.53 13.97 -13.58
CA GLY A 211 -3.73 15.02 -14.21
C GLY A 211 -2.23 14.89 -13.94
N LEU A 212 -1.75 13.64 -13.82
CA LEU A 212 -0.35 13.29 -13.54
C LEU A 212 0.48 13.03 -14.82
N ASP A 213 -0.05 13.33 -16.01
CA ASP A 213 0.63 13.12 -17.31
C ASP A 213 1.78 14.10 -17.59
N GLY A 214 1.88 15.18 -16.84
CA GLY A 214 2.98 16.13 -16.92
C GLY A 214 4.04 15.76 -15.89
N SER A 215 5.23 15.37 -16.37
CA SER A 215 6.40 15.24 -15.50
C SER A 215 6.59 16.54 -14.71
N HIS A 216 6.13 16.60 -13.46
CA HIS A 216 6.75 17.47 -12.49
C HIS A 216 8.06 16.79 -12.14
N GLU A 217 9.16 17.22 -12.79
CA GLU A 217 10.45 17.10 -12.12
C GLU A 217 10.26 17.84 -10.80
N PRO A 218 10.49 17.18 -9.65
CA PRO A 218 10.40 17.87 -8.37
C PRO A 218 11.32 19.11 -8.46
N ASN A 219 10.76 20.28 -8.23
CA ASN A 219 11.57 21.46 -8.03
C ASN A 219 12.54 21.11 -6.89
N GLN A 220 13.84 21.18 -7.14
CA GLN A 220 14.94 20.79 -6.24
C GLN A 220 14.97 21.55 -4.90
N GLU A 221 13.89 22.20 -4.49
CA GLU A 221 13.83 23.03 -3.28
C GLU A 221 12.77 22.58 -2.25
N GLU A 222 11.89 21.60 -2.54
CA GLU A 222 10.94 21.09 -1.55
C GLU A 222 10.78 19.55 -1.70
N ASP A 223 11.82 18.79 -1.34
CA ASP A 223 11.72 17.35 -1.14
C ASP A 223 11.04 17.11 0.21
N HIS A 224 9.72 16.95 0.19
CA HIS A 224 8.92 16.49 1.32
C HIS A 224 8.37 15.07 1.08
N GLY A 225 8.87 14.40 0.06
CA GLY A 225 8.54 13.00 -0.19
C GLY A 225 9.35 12.10 0.75
N PHE A 226 8.67 11.38 1.63
CA PHE A 226 9.27 10.29 2.38
C PHE A 226 9.45 9.11 1.41
N ASP A 227 10.68 8.89 0.97
CA ASP A 227 11.04 7.76 0.09
C ASP A 227 11.10 6.48 0.96
N PHE A 228 10.12 5.59 0.78
CA PHE A 228 10.02 4.35 1.56
C PHE A 228 10.61 3.19 0.77
N GLN A 229 11.84 2.81 1.10
CA GLN A 229 12.36 1.47 0.80
C GLN A 229 12.07 0.54 2.00
N VAL A 230 11.16 -0.41 1.81
CA VAL A 230 10.90 -1.52 2.74
C VAL A 230 11.73 -2.75 2.34
#